data_98f4e65c25152d9395b14dd6df52f8f2
#
_entry.id   98f4e65c25152d9395b14dd6df52f8f2
#
_cell.length_a   1.000
_cell.length_b   1.000
_cell.length_c   1.000
_cell.angle_alpha   90.00
_cell.angle_beta   90.00
_cell.angle_gamma   90.00
#
_symmetry.space_group_name_H-M   'P 1'
#
loop_
_entity.id
_entity.type
_entity.pdbx_description
1 polymer ?
#
loop_
_entity_poly.entity_id
_entity_poly.type
_entity_poly.pdbx_seq_one_letter_code
_entity_poly.pdbx_strand_id
1 'polypeptide(L)'
;ISDSDGMSAHTATFNVTTCSFPVDSVFAKTSTGYIGKFSDPEFGYYETSFLTELNCTENFSLPEVYKVTEWDSEGNPIKATGTMTADSVVSVQLAVYYSSWFGDSLNACRMSVYELDKKLDKNRYTNINPEEYYNKYDPKSLLGRKAYSAFDTSVPDSVRFEKDNNGYYTFYPNVTFPLDKKTFGEDRILKVYREHPEYFKDAATFIDKIFKGVYVKSDYGDGTILYVDYVALQMQFRFHHVNDTTGVALKKKDGTDSLFYSMQTVFASTKEVIQANQFLNSDLIK
;
A
#
# COMPACT_ATOMS: atom_id res chain seq x y z
N ILE A 1 18.24 23.74 -60.19
CA ILE A 1 17.67 24.93 -59.53
C ILE A 1 17.05 24.40 -58.26
N SER A 2 17.70 24.59 -57.16
CA SER A 2 17.15 24.20 -55.85
C SER A 2 16.27 25.35 -55.35
N ASP A 3 14.99 25.09 -55.26
CA ASP A 3 14.14 25.91 -54.41
C ASP A 3 14.55 25.61 -52.94
N SER A 4 15.14 26.61 -52.34
CA SER A 4 15.39 26.54 -50.90
C SER A 4 14.05 26.72 -50.20
N ASP A 5 13.56 25.68 -49.54
CA ASP A 5 12.49 25.76 -48.57
C ASP A 5 12.94 26.69 -47.43
N GLY A 6 12.65 27.96 -47.58
CA GLY A 6 12.90 28.96 -46.55
C GLY A 6 11.86 28.81 -45.43
N MET A 7 12.25 28.28 -44.30
CA MET A 7 11.44 28.41 -43.08
C MET A 7 11.41 29.87 -42.63
N SER A 8 10.25 30.50 -42.67
CA SER A 8 10.04 31.81 -42.05
C SER A 8 9.41 31.62 -40.66
N ALA A 9 10.09 32.11 -39.60
CA ALA A 9 9.53 32.15 -38.26
C ALA A 9 8.86 33.52 -38.05
N HIS A 10 7.62 33.48 -37.59
CA HIS A 10 6.89 34.68 -37.20
C HIS A 10 6.71 34.66 -35.65
N THR A 11 7.07 35.76 -35.01
CA THR A 11 6.77 35.98 -33.57
C THR A 11 5.51 36.84 -33.45
N ALA A 12 4.60 36.42 -32.60
CA ALA A 12 3.45 37.21 -32.22
C ALA A 12 3.39 37.36 -30.66
N THR A 13 3.01 38.52 -30.20
CA THR A 13 2.82 38.80 -28.80
C THR A 13 1.32 38.93 -28.55
N PHE A 14 0.83 38.19 -27.56
CA PHE A 14 -0.56 38.22 -27.12
C PHE A 14 -0.68 38.77 -25.74
N ASN A 15 -1.64 39.64 -25.48
CA ASN A 15 -2.00 40.05 -24.14
C ASN A 15 -2.77 38.91 -23.44
N VAL A 16 -2.29 38.47 -22.31
CA VAL A 16 -2.96 37.46 -21.47
C VAL A 16 -3.44 38.13 -20.20
N THR A 17 -4.72 37.98 -19.91
CA THR A 17 -5.30 38.35 -18.62
C THR A 17 -5.47 37.07 -17.80
N THR A 18 -4.89 37.06 -16.61
CA THR A 18 -5.03 35.96 -15.66
C THR A 18 -5.98 36.37 -14.54
N CYS A 19 -6.76 35.42 -14.06
CA CYS A 19 -7.59 35.59 -12.86
C CYS A 19 -7.45 34.34 -11.99
N SER A 20 -7.61 34.50 -10.68
CA SER A 20 -7.69 33.41 -9.70
C SER A 20 -9.11 33.35 -9.19
N PHE A 21 -9.64 32.13 -9.02
CA PHE A 21 -10.94 31.93 -8.40
C PHE A 21 -10.83 30.73 -7.43
N PRO A 22 -11.52 30.80 -6.28
CA PRO A 22 -11.55 29.68 -5.36
C PRO A 22 -12.38 28.54 -5.95
N VAL A 23 -11.95 27.31 -5.66
CA VAL A 23 -12.70 26.08 -5.98
C VAL A 23 -12.94 25.31 -4.68
N ASP A 24 -14.13 24.74 -4.53
CA ASP A 24 -14.48 23.97 -3.34
C ASP A 24 -13.78 22.61 -3.29
N SER A 25 -13.44 22.07 -4.46
CA SER A 25 -12.78 20.77 -4.56
C SER A 25 -12.15 20.59 -5.94
N VAL A 26 -11.13 19.74 -6.00
CA VAL A 26 -10.50 19.30 -7.24
C VAL A 26 -10.61 17.78 -7.37
N PHE A 27 -10.44 17.25 -8.59
CA PHE A 27 -10.49 15.82 -8.82
C PHE A 27 -9.37 15.12 -8.04
N ALA A 28 -9.73 14.11 -7.23
CA ALA A 28 -8.85 13.55 -6.20
C ALA A 28 -8.06 12.32 -6.63
N LYS A 29 -8.16 11.87 -7.89
CA LYS A 29 -7.41 10.70 -8.35
C LYS A 29 -5.90 10.97 -8.26
N THR A 30 -5.21 10.12 -7.52
CA THR A 30 -3.78 10.27 -7.25
C THR A 30 -3.11 8.90 -7.09
N SER A 31 -1.79 8.86 -7.25
CA SER A 31 -0.96 7.72 -6.89
C SER A 31 -0.22 7.91 -5.56
N THR A 32 -0.27 9.13 -5.00
CA THR A 32 0.37 9.47 -3.73
C THR A 32 -0.70 9.79 -2.70
N GLY A 33 -0.69 9.09 -1.57
CA GLY A 33 -1.53 9.41 -0.42
C GLY A 33 -0.88 10.49 0.44
N TYR A 34 -1.67 11.44 0.93
CA TYR A 34 -1.18 12.45 1.87
C TYR A 34 -1.82 12.20 3.23
N ILE A 35 -1.00 12.21 4.29
CA ILE A 35 -1.49 12.02 5.66
C ILE A 35 -0.76 12.92 6.63
N GLY A 36 -1.52 13.66 7.41
CA GLY A 36 -0.99 14.55 8.44
C GLY A 36 -1.74 15.86 8.51
N LYS A 37 -1.20 16.77 9.31
CA LYS A 37 -1.70 18.12 9.49
C LYS A 37 -0.53 19.09 9.52
N PHE A 38 -0.73 20.26 8.95
CA PHE A 38 0.22 21.38 9.01
C PHE A 38 -0.56 22.67 9.25
N SER A 39 -0.21 23.37 10.31
CA SER A 39 -0.78 24.67 10.66
C SER A 39 0.20 25.78 10.34
N ASP A 40 -0.28 26.78 9.61
CA ASP A 40 0.43 28.00 9.27
C ASP A 40 -0.23 29.21 9.94
N PRO A 41 0.51 30.11 10.61
CA PRO A 41 -0.08 31.26 11.30
C PRO A 41 -0.80 32.25 10.37
N GLU A 42 -0.40 32.33 9.09
CA GLU A 42 -0.95 33.28 8.12
C GLU A 42 -2.04 32.62 7.25
N PHE A 43 -1.82 31.34 6.86
CA PHE A 43 -2.66 30.65 5.88
C PHE A 43 -3.63 29.63 6.50
N GLY A 44 -3.60 29.45 7.83
CA GLY A 44 -4.43 28.50 8.53
C GLY A 44 -3.86 27.07 8.48
N TYR A 45 -4.72 26.05 8.53
CA TYR A 45 -4.26 24.66 8.55
C TYR A 45 -4.66 23.89 7.30
N TYR A 46 -3.86 22.89 7.00
CA TYR A 46 -4.16 21.81 6.07
C TYR A 46 -4.16 20.50 6.82
N GLU A 47 -5.22 19.72 6.71
CA GLU A 47 -5.30 18.36 7.24
C GLU A 47 -5.61 17.40 6.09
N THR A 48 -4.83 16.34 6.00
CA THR A 48 -4.91 15.39 4.89
C THR A 48 -5.10 13.98 5.39
N SER A 49 -5.91 13.24 4.68
CA SER A 49 -6.17 11.81 4.86
C SER A 49 -6.45 11.21 3.49
N PHE A 50 -6.40 9.90 3.35
CA PHE A 50 -6.69 9.27 2.07
C PHE A 50 -7.41 7.93 2.21
N LEU A 51 -8.14 7.58 1.16
CA LEU A 51 -8.76 6.28 0.98
C LEU A 51 -8.07 5.57 -0.17
N THR A 52 -7.88 4.27 -0.06
CA THR A 52 -7.29 3.48 -1.13
C THR A 52 -7.84 2.06 -1.16
N GLU A 53 -8.03 1.54 -2.35
CA GLU A 53 -8.26 0.12 -2.61
C GLU A 53 -6.91 -0.61 -2.70
N LEU A 54 -6.94 -1.94 -2.58
CA LEU A 54 -5.77 -2.78 -2.81
C LEU A 54 -5.96 -3.60 -4.08
N ASN A 55 -4.92 -3.62 -4.90
CA ASN A 55 -4.89 -4.38 -6.13
C ASN A 55 -4.67 -5.87 -5.88
N CYS A 56 -5.43 -6.71 -6.56
CA CYS A 56 -5.14 -8.11 -6.80
C CYS A 56 -4.75 -8.26 -8.26
N THR A 57 -3.54 -8.69 -8.50
CA THR A 57 -3.02 -8.83 -9.87
C THR A 57 -3.76 -9.93 -10.63
N GLU A 58 -3.87 -9.78 -11.94
CA GLU A 58 -4.33 -10.87 -12.80
C GLU A 58 -3.44 -12.10 -12.61
N ASN A 59 -4.06 -13.28 -12.59
CA ASN A 59 -3.38 -14.55 -12.31
C ASN A 59 -2.69 -14.62 -10.93
N PHE A 60 -3.27 -13.93 -9.93
CA PHE A 60 -2.80 -14.02 -8.56
C PHE A 60 -2.75 -15.48 -8.09
N SER A 61 -1.64 -15.85 -7.45
CA SER A 61 -1.49 -17.14 -6.77
C SER A 61 -0.82 -16.98 -5.43
N LEU A 62 -1.29 -17.73 -4.44
CA LEU A 62 -0.57 -17.84 -3.17
C LEU A 62 0.72 -18.64 -3.38
N PRO A 63 1.78 -18.37 -2.61
CA PRO A 63 3.08 -19.02 -2.76
C PRO A 63 3.06 -20.44 -2.16
N GLU A 64 2.29 -21.35 -2.75
CA GLU A 64 2.23 -22.77 -2.31
C GLU A 64 3.62 -23.42 -2.38
N VAL A 65 4.42 -22.99 -3.34
CA VAL A 65 5.79 -23.45 -3.58
C VAL A 65 6.76 -22.28 -3.55
N TYR A 66 7.87 -22.42 -2.86
CA TYR A 66 8.90 -21.39 -2.73
C TYR A 66 10.13 -21.73 -3.56
N LYS A 67 10.64 -20.76 -4.33
CA LYS A 67 11.79 -20.90 -5.25
C LYS A 67 11.65 -22.10 -6.17
N VAL A 68 10.96 -21.94 -7.26
CA VAL A 68 10.96 -22.90 -8.35
C VAL A 68 12.29 -22.73 -9.14
N THR A 69 13.03 -23.82 -9.28
CA THR A 69 14.32 -23.83 -9.98
C THR A 69 14.27 -24.45 -11.36
N GLU A 70 13.26 -25.29 -11.62
CA GLU A 70 13.01 -25.91 -12.93
C GLU A 70 11.52 -26.03 -13.19
N TRP A 71 11.13 -25.93 -14.47
CA TRP A 71 9.76 -26.02 -14.96
C TRP A 71 9.66 -27.09 -16.03
N ASP A 72 8.52 -27.79 -16.11
CA ASP A 72 8.23 -28.68 -17.23
C ASP A 72 7.79 -27.90 -18.49
N SER A 73 7.52 -28.63 -19.58
CA SER A 73 7.07 -28.04 -20.85
C SER A 73 5.67 -27.40 -20.78
N GLU A 74 4.92 -27.72 -19.73
CA GLU A 74 3.57 -27.20 -19.49
C GLU A 74 3.56 -26.03 -18.51
N GLY A 75 4.74 -25.65 -17.96
CA GLY A 75 4.89 -24.57 -17.01
C GLY A 75 4.66 -24.96 -15.55
N ASN A 76 4.64 -26.25 -15.23
CA ASN A 76 4.53 -26.73 -13.85
C ASN A 76 5.92 -26.79 -13.18
N PRO A 77 6.01 -26.50 -11.87
CA PRO A 77 7.29 -26.55 -11.16
C PRO A 77 7.76 -27.99 -10.98
N ILE A 78 8.99 -28.29 -11.42
CA ILE A 78 9.65 -29.59 -11.25
C ILE A 78 10.48 -29.62 -9.96
N LYS A 79 11.17 -28.53 -9.65
CA LYS A 79 12.04 -28.42 -8.48
C LYS A 79 11.67 -27.21 -7.64
N ALA A 80 11.59 -27.41 -6.33
CA ALA A 80 11.33 -26.36 -5.36
C ALA A 80 12.21 -26.54 -4.12
N THR A 81 12.50 -25.45 -3.42
CA THR A 81 13.25 -25.46 -2.18
C THR A 81 12.36 -25.46 -0.94
N GLY A 82 11.07 -25.22 -1.09
CA GLY A 82 10.12 -25.21 -0.01
C GLY A 82 8.67 -25.42 -0.45
N THR A 83 7.86 -25.96 0.45
CA THR A 83 6.41 -26.07 0.31
C THR A 83 5.71 -25.47 1.51
N MET A 84 4.59 -24.82 1.29
CA MET A 84 3.77 -24.19 2.34
C MET A 84 3.29 -25.23 3.35
N THR A 85 3.36 -24.92 4.65
CA THR A 85 2.84 -25.79 5.70
C THR A 85 1.31 -25.70 5.78
N ALA A 86 0.66 -26.69 6.40
CA ALA A 86 -0.82 -26.70 6.56
C ALA A 86 -1.32 -25.47 7.35
N ASP A 87 -0.57 -25.05 8.37
CA ASP A 87 -0.81 -23.86 9.21
C ASP A 87 0.16 -22.74 8.81
N SER A 88 0.18 -22.40 7.54
CA SER A 88 1.22 -21.60 6.91
C SER A 88 1.22 -20.12 7.30
N VAL A 89 0.07 -19.55 7.69
CA VAL A 89 0.00 -18.12 8.04
C VAL A 89 0.55 -17.87 9.42
N VAL A 90 1.66 -17.15 9.51
CA VAL A 90 2.33 -16.81 10.77
C VAL A 90 1.88 -15.46 11.30
N SER A 91 1.84 -14.47 10.43
CA SER A 91 1.39 -13.12 10.74
C SER A 91 0.79 -12.44 9.52
N VAL A 92 -0.05 -11.45 9.78
CA VAL A 92 -0.62 -10.55 8.76
C VAL A 92 -0.45 -9.13 9.24
N GLN A 93 -0.09 -8.24 8.35
CA GLN A 93 0.06 -6.82 8.67
C GLN A 93 -0.33 -5.94 7.48
N LEU A 94 -0.80 -4.74 7.80
CA LEU A 94 -0.95 -3.66 6.85
C LEU A 94 0.21 -2.68 7.05
N ALA A 95 0.91 -2.32 5.99
CA ALA A 95 2.03 -1.39 6.03
C ALA A 95 1.74 -0.18 5.14
N VAL A 96 1.95 1.02 5.67
CA VAL A 96 1.84 2.29 4.96
C VAL A 96 3.26 2.76 4.68
N TYR A 97 3.68 2.70 3.41
CA TYR A 97 5.02 3.05 2.96
C TYR A 97 5.08 4.49 2.46
N TYR A 98 6.13 5.19 2.83
CA TYR A 98 6.37 6.57 2.38
C TYR A 98 7.84 6.81 2.11
N SER A 99 8.15 7.68 1.17
CA SER A 99 9.54 8.04 0.81
C SER A 99 9.90 9.46 1.20
N SER A 100 8.91 10.32 1.44
CA SER A 100 9.13 11.73 1.73
C SER A 100 8.02 12.31 2.60
N TRP A 101 8.25 13.52 3.09
CA TRP A 101 7.32 14.27 3.93
C TRP A 101 7.56 15.78 3.79
N PHE A 102 6.57 16.55 4.20
CA PHE A 102 6.67 17.98 4.38
C PHE A 102 6.64 18.31 5.88
N GLY A 103 7.44 19.28 6.30
CA GLY A 103 7.49 19.77 7.68
C GLY A 103 8.52 19.06 8.56
N ASP A 104 8.28 19.05 9.88
CA ASP A 104 9.24 18.52 10.86
C ASP A 104 9.22 16.98 10.88
N SER A 105 10.38 16.38 10.67
CA SER A 105 10.56 14.94 10.63
C SER A 105 10.41 14.24 11.99
N LEU A 106 10.57 14.96 13.09
CA LEU A 106 10.59 14.41 14.44
C LEU A 106 9.27 14.62 15.20
N ASN A 107 8.31 15.34 14.63
CA ASN A 107 7.01 15.54 15.24
C ASN A 107 6.32 14.21 15.54
N ALA A 108 5.76 14.11 16.74
CA ALA A 108 4.91 12.99 17.12
C ALA A 108 3.54 13.14 16.43
N CYS A 109 3.26 12.23 15.54
CA CYS A 109 1.99 12.11 14.84
C CYS A 109 1.34 10.77 15.15
N ARG A 110 0.05 10.63 14.84
CA ARG A 110 -0.68 9.37 14.95
C ARG A 110 -1.63 9.20 13.78
N MET A 111 -1.65 8.01 13.22
CA MET A 111 -2.62 7.62 12.22
C MET A 111 -3.48 6.45 12.68
N SER A 112 -4.72 6.42 12.21
CA SER A 112 -5.65 5.31 12.34
C SER A 112 -5.99 4.78 10.96
N VAL A 113 -6.13 3.48 10.85
CA VAL A 113 -6.53 2.81 9.61
C VAL A 113 -7.86 2.11 9.83
N TYR A 114 -8.82 2.39 8.96
CA TYR A 114 -10.16 1.79 8.99
C TYR A 114 -10.39 0.99 7.72
N GLU A 115 -11.05 -0.16 7.87
CA GLU A 115 -11.50 -0.95 6.74
C GLU A 115 -12.74 -0.31 6.10
N LEU A 116 -12.78 -0.27 4.76
CA LEU A 116 -13.93 0.21 4.01
C LEU A 116 -15.02 -0.87 3.92
N ASP A 117 -16.26 -0.47 4.09
CA ASP A 117 -17.44 -1.33 3.89
C ASP A 117 -18.10 -1.16 2.52
N LYS A 118 -17.69 -0.11 1.79
CA LYS A 118 -18.14 0.21 0.42
C LYS A 118 -16.95 0.45 -0.50
N LYS A 119 -17.13 0.10 -1.76
CA LYS A 119 -16.16 0.43 -2.83
C LYS A 119 -16.09 1.93 -3.04
N LEU A 120 -14.92 2.38 -3.44
CA LEU A 120 -14.73 3.76 -3.86
C LEU A 120 -15.35 3.96 -5.25
N ASP A 121 -15.99 5.11 -5.44
CA ASP A 121 -16.50 5.49 -6.76
C ASP A 121 -15.36 6.06 -7.62
N LYS A 122 -15.47 5.96 -8.94
CA LYS A 122 -14.43 6.42 -9.87
C LYS A 122 -14.26 7.94 -9.90
N ASN A 123 -15.33 8.70 -9.64
CA ASN A 123 -15.30 10.16 -9.64
C ASN A 123 -15.22 10.66 -8.20
N ARG A 124 -14.02 11.10 -7.81
CA ARG A 124 -13.73 11.60 -6.47
C ARG A 124 -13.11 12.97 -6.52
N TYR A 125 -13.50 13.78 -5.55
CA TYR A 125 -12.98 15.12 -5.33
C TYR A 125 -12.37 15.21 -3.94
N THR A 126 -11.50 16.18 -3.73
CA THR A 126 -10.74 16.35 -2.48
C THR A 126 -11.60 16.67 -1.24
N ASN A 127 -12.88 16.98 -1.43
CA ASN A 127 -13.87 17.13 -0.38
C ASN A 127 -14.64 15.84 -0.06
N ILE A 128 -14.14 14.67 -0.50
CA ILE A 128 -14.74 13.37 -0.19
C ILE A 128 -15.01 13.23 1.31
N ASN A 129 -16.19 12.71 1.65
CA ASN A 129 -16.52 12.37 3.03
C ASN A 129 -16.20 10.89 3.30
N PRO A 130 -15.13 10.57 4.03
CA PRO A 130 -14.76 9.17 4.30
C PRO A 130 -15.82 8.39 5.08
N GLU A 131 -16.64 9.05 5.89
CA GLU A 131 -17.69 8.40 6.69
C GLU A 131 -18.79 7.73 5.85
N GLU A 132 -18.84 8.01 4.55
CA GLU A 132 -19.71 7.31 3.60
C GLU A 132 -19.21 5.92 3.24
N TYR A 133 -17.95 5.60 3.53
CA TYR A 133 -17.24 4.39 3.06
C TYR A 133 -16.86 3.42 4.17
N TYR A 134 -17.00 3.79 5.44
CA TYR A 134 -16.77 2.90 6.58
C TYR A 134 -17.74 3.19 7.72
N ASN A 135 -18.02 2.19 8.52
CA ASN A 135 -18.86 2.36 9.70
C ASN A 135 -18.00 2.76 10.91
N LYS A 136 -17.99 4.05 11.24
CA LYS A 136 -17.23 4.57 12.40
C LYS A 136 -17.71 4.05 13.77
N TYR A 137 -18.93 3.51 13.83
CA TYR A 137 -19.51 2.95 15.06
C TYR A 137 -19.24 1.46 15.22
N ASP A 138 -18.74 0.78 14.19
CA ASP A 138 -18.31 -0.61 14.28
C ASP A 138 -16.84 -0.66 14.75
N PRO A 139 -16.59 -1.19 15.97
CA PRO A 139 -15.21 -1.33 16.46
C PRO A 139 -14.31 -2.18 15.55
N LYS A 140 -14.91 -3.09 14.76
CA LYS A 140 -14.18 -3.96 13.82
C LYS A 140 -13.68 -3.22 12.60
N SER A 141 -14.23 -2.04 12.29
CA SER A 141 -13.74 -1.22 11.18
C SER A 141 -12.33 -0.67 11.45
N LEU A 142 -11.97 -0.43 12.71
CA LEU A 142 -10.63 0.03 13.09
C LEU A 142 -9.63 -1.13 13.01
N LEU A 143 -8.80 -1.12 11.97
CA LEU A 143 -7.73 -2.10 11.78
C LEU A 143 -6.53 -1.83 12.68
N GLY A 144 -6.25 -0.58 13.00
CA GLY A 144 -5.17 -0.21 13.90
C GLY A 144 -5.02 1.29 14.08
N ARG A 145 -4.29 1.64 15.14
CA ARG A 145 -3.89 3.01 15.45
C ARG A 145 -2.46 3.01 15.92
N LYS A 146 -1.62 3.89 15.37
CA LYS A 146 -0.19 3.92 15.72
C LYS A 146 0.35 5.34 15.69
N ALA A 147 1.14 5.66 16.71
CA ALA A 147 1.97 6.85 16.72
C ALA A 147 3.21 6.63 15.83
N TYR A 148 3.66 7.69 15.21
CA TYR A 148 4.83 7.69 14.33
C TYR A 148 5.52 9.07 14.33
N SER A 149 6.74 9.11 13.86
CA SER A 149 7.41 10.31 13.34
C SER A 149 7.91 10.03 11.93
N ALA A 150 7.99 11.06 11.09
CA ALA A 150 8.42 10.88 9.70
C ALA A 150 9.84 10.31 9.60
N PHE A 151 10.73 10.72 10.53
CA PHE A 151 12.00 10.07 10.74
C PHE A 151 11.93 9.22 12.02
N ASP A 152 11.80 7.91 11.84
CA ASP A 152 11.75 6.96 12.97
C ASP A 152 13.15 6.77 13.56
N THR A 153 13.42 7.41 14.71
CA THR A 153 14.71 7.32 15.40
C THR A 153 14.98 5.94 16.02
N SER A 154 13.99 5.07 16.11
CA SER A 154 14.18 3.70 16.61
C SER A 154 14.85 2.78 15.58
N VAL A 155 14.87 3.16 14.30
CA VAL A 155 15.55 2.42 13.25
C VAL A 155 17.04 2.78 13.24
N PRO A 156 17.94 1.81 13.52
CA PRO A 156 19.38 2.05 13.51
C PRO A 156 19.89 2.47 12.12
N ASP A 157 20.91 3.28 12.09
CA ASP A 157 21.55 3.73 10.84
C ASP A 157 22.08 2.55 10.00
N SER A 158 22.55 1.47 10.65
CA SER A 158 22.98 0.26 9.97
C SER A 158 21.87 -0.42 9.15
N VAL A 159 20.62 -0.31 9.60
CA VAL A 159 19.44 -0.80 8.86
C VAL A 159 18.97 0.23 7.84
N ARG A 160 18.89 1.51 8.25
CA ARG A 160 18.39 2.60 7.42
C ARG A 160 19.20 2.79 6.14
N PHE A 161 20.53 2.67 6.23
CA PHE A 161 21.46 2.91 5.14
C PHE A 161 22.03 1.61 4.55
N GLU A 162 21.47 0.45 4.91
CA GLU A 162 21.80 -0.82 4.29
C GLU A 162 21.47 -0.80 2.80
N LYS A 163 22.41 -1.31 2.01
CA LYS A 163 22.27 -1.41 0.55
C LYS A 163 22.37 -2.84 0.09
N ASP A 164 21.61 -3.17 -0.93
CA ASP A 164 21.72 -4.43 -1.64
C ASP A 164 22.99 -4.47 -2.52
N ASN A 165 23.22 -5.60 -3.20
CA ASN A 165 24.36 -5.80 -4.09
C ASN A 165 24.38 -4.85 -5.30
N ASN A 166 23.27 -4.18 -5.61
CA ASN A 166 23.14 -3.22 -6.70
C ASN A 166 23.30 -1.77 -6.20
N GLY A 167 23.48 -1.56 -4.90
CA GLY A 167 23.67 -0.26 -4.29
C GLY A 167 22.35 0.47 -3.91
N TYR A 168 21.20 -0.19 -4.02
CA TYR A 168 19.91 0.36 -3.61
C TYR A 168 19.68 0.15 -2.12
N TYR A 169 19.08 1.15 -1.46
CA TYR A 169 18.68 1.02 -0.06
C TYR A 169 17.61 -0.07 0.10
N THR A 170 17.80 -0.94 1.08
CA THR A 170 16.87 -2.04 1.40
C THR A 170 15.77 -1.62 2.36
N PHE A 171 16.01 -0.58 3.17
CA PHE A 171 15.03 -0.04 4.09
C PHE A 171 14.10 0.98 3.43
N TYR A 172 12.79 0.74 3.55
CA TYR A 172 11.75 1.67 3.14
C TYR A 172 10.96 2.14 4.37
N PRO A 173 10.91 3.45 4.66
CA PRO A 173 10.14 3.98 5.78
C PRO A 173 8.67 3.55 5.70
N ASN A 174 8.14 3.08 6.84
CA ASN A 174 6.77 2.60 6.89
C ASN A 174 6.17 2.68 8.29
N VAL A 175 4.83 2.69 8.35
CA VAL A 175 4.06 2.49 9.58
C VAL A 175 3.26 1.21 9.42
N THR A 176 3.51 0.24 10.29
CA THR A 176 2.96 -1.11 10.19
C THR A 176 1.90 -1.36 11.26
N PHE A 177 0.79 -1.98 10.86
CA PHE A 177 -0.34 -2.36 11.71
C PHE A 177 -0.51 -3.88 11.69
N PRO A 178 -0.20 -4.58 12.80
CA PRO A 178 -0.51 -6.00 12.91
C PRO A 178 -2.01 -6.25 12.82
N LEU A 179 -2.41 -7.23 12.02
CA LEU A 179 -3.79 -7.67 11.90
C LEU A 179 -3.96 -9.08 12.51
N ASP A 180 -5.17 -9.41 12.92
CA ASP A 180 -5.46 -10.76 13.41
C ASP A 180 -5.25 -11.79 12.30
N LYS A 181 -4.25 -12.66 12.49
CA LYS A 181 -3.83 -13.64 11.47
C LYS A 181 -4.94 -14.62 11.12
N LYS A 182 -5.79 -14.98 12.10
CA LYS A 182 -6.89 -15.92 11.86
C LYS A 182 -7.96 -15.27 10.99
N THR A 183 -8.42 -14.09 11.37
CA THR A 183 -9.49 -13.39 10.66
C THR A 183 -9.05 -12.96 9.26
N PHE A 184 -7.88 -12.30 9.15
CA PHE A 184 -7.43 -11.71 7.88
C PHE A 184 -6.65 -12.68 7.01
N GLY A 185 -5.79 -13.51 7.59
CA GLY A 185 -4.93 -14.40 6.83
C GLY A 185 -5.56 -15.75 6.54
N GLU A 186 -5.95 -16.48 7.59
CA GLU A 186 -6.46 -17.85 7.45
C GLU A 186 -7.89 -17.86 6.89
N ASP A 187 -8.82 -17.16 7.53
CA ASP A 187 -10.24 -17.25 7.19
C ASP A 187 -10.59 -16.43 5.94
N ARG A 188 -10.09 -15.17 5.83
CA ARG A 188 -10.48 -14.26 4.74
C ARG A 188 -9.68 -14.48 3.45
N ILE A 189 -8.38 -14.79 3.55
CA ILE A 189 -7.53 -14.91 2.36
C ILE A 189 -7.28 -16.37 2.03
N LEU A 190 -6.60 -17.13 2.89
CA LEU A 190 -6.17 -18.49 2.55
C LEU A 190 -7.33 -19.45 2.31
N LYS A 191 -8.30 -19.48 3.22
CA LYS A 191 -9.48 -20.35 3.10
C LYS A 191 -10.32 -19.95 1.89
N VAL A 192 -10.64 -18.65 1.73
CA VAL A 192 -11.46 -18.18 0.62
C VAL A 192 -10.74 -18.38 -0.71
N TYR A 193 -9.43 -18.21 -0.79
CA TYR A 193 -8.64 -18.50 -1.99
C TYR A 193 -8.77 -19.99 -2.41
N ARG A 194 -8.73 -20.90 -1.45
CA ARG A 194 -8.87 -22.35 -1.73
C ARG A 194 -10.29 -22.76 -2.12
N GLU A 195 -11.30 -22.13 -1.53
CA GLU A 195 -12.71 -22.42 -1.80
C GLU A 195 -13.24 -21.68 -3.04
N HIS A 196 -12.76 -20.46 -3.28
CA HIS A 196 -13.24 -19.53 -4.30
C HIS A 196 -12.09 -18.79 -5.00
N PRO A 197 -11.19 -19.49 -5.70
CA PRO A 197 -10.05 -18.84 -6.37
C PRO A 197 -10.49 -17.78 -7.40
N GLU A 198 -11.70 -17.91 -7.95
CA GLU A 198 -12.28 -16.93 -8.88
C GLU A 198 -12.46 -15.52 -8.27
N TYR A 199 -12.49 -15.39 -6.94
CA TYR A 199 -12.56 -14.09 -6.28
C TYR A 199 -11.23 -13.32 -6.32
N PHE A 200 -10.16 -13.99 -6.65
CA PHE A 200 -8.80 -13.44 -6.77
C PHE A 200 -8.32 -13.30 -8.22
N LYS A 201 -9.22 -13.38 -9.18
CA LYS A 201 -8.87 -13.33 -10.62
C LYS A 201 -8.44 -11.95 -11.09
N ASP A 202 -8.96 -10.89 -10.48
CA ASP A 202 -8.69 -9.49 -10.80
C ASP A 202 -9.01 -8.56 -9.62
N ALA A 203 -8.52 -7.32 -9.70
CA ALA A 203 -8.72 -6.30 -8.66
C ALA A 203 -10.21 -6.02 -8.41
N ALA A 204 -11.02 -5.91 -9.45
CA ALA A 204 -12.43 -5.53 -9.31
C ALA A 204 -13.22 -6.59 -8.53
N THR A 205 -12.97 -7.87 -8.81
CA THR A 205 -13.62 -8.98 -8.11
C THR A 205 -13.12 -9.10 -6.67
N PHE A 206 -11.81 -8.95 -6.47
CA PHE A 206 -11.20 -8.95 -5.14
C PHE A 206 -11.76 -7.84 -4.25
N ILE A 207 -11.82 -6.61 -4.73
CA ILE A 207 -12.38 -5.46 -4.02
C ILE A 207 -13.85 -5.69 -3.68
N ASP A 208 -14.61 -6.30 -4.58
CA ASP A 208 -16.03 -6.60 -4.34
C ASP A 208 -16.25 -7.67 -3.28
N LYS A 209 -15.49 -8.75 -3.33
CA LYS A 209 -15.76 -9.98 -2.58
C LYS A 209 -14.93 -10.12 -1.31
N ILE A 210 -13.70 -9.60 -1.28
CA ILE A 210 -12.71 -9.89 -0.25
C ILE A 210 -12.40 -8.67 0.61
N PHE A 211 -11.93 -7.57 -0.03
CA PHE A 211 -11.42 -6.42 0.71
C PHE A 211 -11.60 -5.12 -0.07
N LYS A 212 -12.46 -4.24 0.42
CA LYS A 212 -12.86 -3.03 -0.30
C LYS A 212 -11.86 -1.88 -0.20
N GLY A 213 -10.84 -2.01 0.65
CA GLY A 213 -9.82 -1.01 0.84
C GLY A 213 -9.76 -0.46 2.25
N VAL A 214 -9.00 0.61 2.41
CA VAL A 214 -8.76 1.26 3.70
C VAL A 214 -8.91 2.78 3.63
N TYR A 215 -9.32 3.36 4.74
CA TYR A 215 -9.21 4.78 5.03
C TYR A 215 -8.08 4.99 6.03
N VAL A 216 -7.06 5.74 5.62
CA VAL A 216 -5.92 6.15 6.47
C VAL A 216 -6.18 7.57 6.93
N LYS A 217 -6.41 7.72 8.23
CA LYS A 217 -6.79 8.99 8.88
C LYS A 217 -5.67 9.53 9.75
N SER A 218 -5.35 10.82 9.59
CA SER A 218 -4.62 11.58 10.59
C SER A 218 -5.53 11.85 11.79
N ASP A 219 -5.12 11.44 12.98
CA ASP A 219 -5.93 11.65 14.19
C ASP A 219 -5.17 12.33 15.33
N TYR A 220 -3.90 12.66 15.14
CA TYR A 220 -3.08 13.46 16.04
C TYR A 220 -1.79 13.92 15.38
N GLY A 221 -1.32 15.10 15.78
CA GLY A 221 -0.07 15.72 15.34
C GLY A 221 -0.30 16.91 14.44
N ASP A 222 0.66 17.82 14.42
CA ASP A 222 0.67 19.03 13.61
C ASP A 222 2.11 19.36 13.22
N GLY A 223 2.31 19.88 12.01
CA GLY A 223 3.62 20.25 11.49
C GLY A 223 4.28 19.21 10.59
N THR A 224 3.59 18.10 10.26
CA THR A 224 4.14 17.06 9.38
C THR A 224 3.06 16.44 8.50
N ILE A 225 3.34 16.32 7.20
CA ILE A 225 2.52 15.60 6.22
C ILE A 225 3.39 14.56 5.53
N LEU A 226 3.05 13.27 5.65
CA LEU A 226 3.71 12.19 4.92
C LEU A 226 3.20 12.11 3.48
N TYR A 227 4.09 11.77 2.56
CA TYR A 227 3.80 11.42 1.18
C TYR A 227 3.88 9.91 1.06
N VAL A 228 2.70 9.28 1.08
CA VAL A 228 2.55 7.83 1.07
C VAL A 228 2.63 7.31 -0.36
N ASP A 229 3.58 6.44 -0.62
CA ASP A 229 3.80 5.84 -1.94
C ASP A 229 2.79 4.71 -2.20
N TYR A 230 2.57 3.85 -1.20
CA TYR A 230 1.58 2.77 -1.28
C TYR A 230 1.24 2.19 0.09
N VAL A 231 0.12 1.50 0.14
CA VAL A 231 -0.32 0.68 1.27
C VAL A 231 -0.25 -0.78 0.83
N ALA A 232 0.29 -1.64 1.68
CA ALA A 232 0.45 -3.06 1.37
C ALA A 232 -0.13 -3.95 2.47
N LEU A 233 -0.89 -4.96 2.08
CA LEU A 233 -1.21 -6.09 2.93
C LEU A 233 -0.13 -7.15 2.76
N GLN A 234 0.54 -7.47 3.85
CA GLN A 234 1.66 -8.40 3.88
C GLN A 234 1.30 -9.59 4.75
N MET A 235 1.70 -10.77 4.31
CA MET A 235 1.53 -12.02 5.05
C MET A 235 2.88 -12.72 5.19
N GLN A 236 3.17 -13.19 6.40
CA GLN A 236 4.31 -14.06 6.64
C GLN A 236 3.84 -15.49 6.56
N PHE A 237 4.43 -16.23 5.65
CA PHE A 237 4.16 -17.64 5.46
C PHE A 237 5.28 -18.51 6.02
N ARG A 238 4.91 -19.72 6.43
CA ARG A 238 5.82 -20.76 6.90
C ARG A 238 5.89 -21.88 5.88
N PHE A 239 7.11 -22.32 5.59
CA PHE A 239 7.41 -23.36 4.62
C PHE A 239 8.25 -24.45 5.25
N HIS A 240 8.04 -25.71 4.81
CA HIS A 240 9.02 -26.76 4.97
C HIS A 240 10.13 -26.57 3.94
N HIS A 241 11.39 -26.71 4.35
CA HIS A 241 12.44 -26.99 3.39
C HIS A 241 12.18 -28.37 2.76
N VAL A 242 12.33 -28.47 1.46
CA VAL A 242 12.18 -29.73 0.75
C VAL A 242 13.46 -30.09 -0.01
N ASN A 243 13.67 -31.37 -0.23
CA ASN A 243 14.68 -31.82 -1.19
C ASN A 243 14.24 -31.39 -2.59
N ASP A 244 15.08 -30.64 -3.27
CA ASP A 244 14.76 -30.02 -4.57
C ASP A 244 14.52 -31.03 -5.69
N THR A 245 15.00 -32.28 -5.54
CA THR A 245 14.82 -33.35 -6.51
C THR A 245 13.59 -34.21 -6.22
N THR A 246 13.33 -34.51 -4.93
CA THR A 246 12.25 -35.43 -4.54
C THR A 246 10.99 -34.74 -4.03
N GLY A 247 11.08 -33.44 -3.72
CA GLY A 247 9.98 -32.68 -3.08
C GLY A 247 9.65 -33.10 -1.64
N VAL A 248 10.41 -34.01 -1.06
CA VAL A 248 10.18 -34.52 0.29
C VAL A 248 10.64 -33.50 1.34
N ALA A 249 9.78 -33.26 2.34
CA ALA A 249 10.10 -32.35 3.44
C ALA A 249 11.34 -32.83 4.22
N LEU A 250 12.26 -31.90 4.45
CA LEU A 250 13.49 -32.15 5.18
C LEU A 250 13.26 -32.03 6.69
N LYS A 251 14.01 -32.84 7.44
CA LYS A 251 14.04 -32.78 8.91
C LYS A 251 15.43 -32.37 9.40
N LYS A 252 15.45 -31.72 10.55
CA LYS A 252 16.69 -31.43 11.30
C LYS A 252 17.27 -32.71 11.90
N LYS A 253 18.51 -32.60 12.41
CA LYS A 253 19.20 -33.73 13.06
C LYS A 253 18.45 -34.29 14.29
N ASP A 254 17.65 -33.47 14.95
CA ASP A 254 16.83 -33.85 16.10
C ASP A 254 15.47 -34.48 15.70
N GLY A 255 15.20 -34.66 14.43
CA GLY A 255 13.97 -35.22 13.88
C GLY A 255 12.82 -34.22 13.72
N THR A 256 12.99 -32.97 14.15
CA THR A 256 11.99 -31.91 13.95
C THR A 256 11.98 -31.42 12.51
N ASP A 257 10.89 -30.80 12.08
CA ASP A 257 10.75 -30.28 10.71
C ASP A 257 11.73 -29.11 10.48
N SER A 258 12.36 -29.12 9.32
CA SER A 258 13.18 -28.00 8.85
C SER A 258 12.26 -26.94 8.22
N LEU A 259 12.07 -25.83 8.93
CA LEU A 259 11.14 -24.76 8.56
C LEU A 259 11.87 -23.45 8.26
N PHE A 260 11.30 -22.65 7.37
CA PHE A 260 11.69 -21.26 7.18
C PHE A 260 10.46 -20.37 6.98
N TYR A 261 10.67 -19.06 7.04
CA TYR A 261 9.62 -18.07 6.97
C TYR A 261 9.89 -17.07 5.85
N SER A 262 8.85 -16.63 5.16
CA SER A 262 8.95 -15.60 4.14
C SER A 262 7.81 -14.59 4.30
N MET A 263 8.17 -13.31 4.41
CA MET A 263 7.20 -12.22 4.36
C MET A 263 6.94 -11.86 2.89
N GLN A 264 5.68 -11.78 2.52
CA GLN A 264 5.27 -11.44 1.17
C GLN A 264 4.22 -10.34 1.17
N THR A 265 4.35 -9.40 0.26
CA THR A 265 3.29 -8.47 -0.09
C THR A 265 2.30 -9.21 -0.98
N VAL A 266 1.08 -9.43 -0.47
CA VAL A 266 0.05 -10.14 -1.23
C VAL A 266 -0.85 -9.20 -1.99
N PHE A 267 -1.20 -8.04 -1.42
CA PHE A 267 -2.01 -7.01 -2.09
C PHE A 267 -1.44 -5.63 -1.75
N ALA A 268 -1.44 -4.72 -2.71
CA ALA A 268 -0.95 -3.37 -2.51
C ALA A 268 -1.78 -2.34 -3.28
N SER A 269 -1.82 -1.11 -2.80
CA SER A 269 -2.37 -0.01 -3.58
C SER A 269 -1.44 0.28 -4.76
N THR A 270 -2.02 0.33 -5.95
CA THR A 270 -1.31 0.59 -7.19
C THR A 270 -2.11 1.60 -8.02
N LYS A 271 -1.55 2.10 -9.12
CA LYS A 271 -2.25 3.01 -10.03
C LYS A 271 -3.48 2.39 -10.73
N GLU A 272 -3.62 1.07 -10.69
CA GLU A 272 -4.75 0.33 -11.27
C GLU A 272 -6.01 0.40 -10.41
N VAL A 273 -5.88 0.70 -9.12
CA VAL A 273 -6.99 0.83 -8.18
C VAL A 273 -7.26 2.29 -7.82
N ILE A 274 -8.40 2.54 -7.18
CA ILE A 274 -8.79 3.90 -6.82
C ILE A 274 -8.08 4.29 -5.53
N GLN A 275 -7.45 5.46 -5.57
CA GLN A 275 -6.95 6.17 -4.40
C GLN A 275 -7.44 7.62 -4.46
N ALA A 276 -7.93 8.12 -3.35
CA ALA A 276 -8.47 9.48 -3.25
C ALA A 276 -7.98 10.16 -1.98
N ASN A 277 -7.43 11.37 -2.13
CA ASN A 277 -7.06 12.22 -1.00
C ASN A 277 -8.26 13.07 -0.56
N GLN A 278 -8.39 13.24 0.76
CA GLN A 278 -9.20 14.28 1.37
C GLN A 278 -8.27 15.41 1.81
N PHE A 279 -8.61 16.65 1.44
CA PHE A 279 -7.97 17.86 1.93
C PHE A 279 -8.97 18.71 2.68
N LEU A 280 -8.67 19.00 3.94
CA LEU A 280 -9.42 19.92 4.78
C LEU A 280 -8.56 21.16 5.05
N ASN A 281 -9.12 22.33 4.82
CA ASN A 281 -8.46 23.59 5.02
C ASN A 281 -9.23 24.42 6.06
N SER A 282 -8.53 25.31 6.77
CA SER A 282 -9.23 26.30 7.58
C SER A 282 -9.87 27.37 6.70
N ASP A 283 -10.98 27.96 7.22
CA ASP A 283 -11.70 29.04 6.54
C ASP A 283 -10.96 30.41 6.52
N LEU A 284 -9.71 30.46 6.97
CA LEU A 284 -8.93 31.72 7.07
C LEU A 284 -8.52 32.31 5.72
N ILE A 285 -8.63 31.52 4.63
CA ILE A 285 -8.42 32.00 3.27
C ILE A 285 -9.78 32.14 2.57
N LYS A 286 -10.50 33.16 2.93
CA LYS A 286 -11.66 33.64 2.14
C LYS A 286 -11.37 35.00 1.58
#